data_4594ef0703923db75a63cca446977ce0
#
_entry.id   4594ef0703923db75a63cca446977ce0
#
_cell.length_a   1.000
_cell.length_b   1.000
_cell.length_c   1.000
_cell.angle_alpha   90.00
_cell.angle_beta   90.00
_cell.angle_gamma   90.00
#
_symmetry.space_group_name_H-M   'P 1'
#
loop_
_entity.id
_entity.type
_entity.pdbx_description
1 polymer ?
#
loop_
_entity_poly.entity_id
_entity_poly.type
_entity_poly.pdbx_seq_one_letter_code
_entity_poly.pdbx_strand_id
1 'polypeptide(L)'
;GAGYIARFDEEQLAWLEMELMLSPKEKHICIVSHIPIVSFCSALFFDEMQADGNWKLLKVLLHADARRVIRLFRNYPSVKVCLSGHIHLQDEVEYLGVRYFCNGAVSGNWWKGPFKDFEPAYALFDFYEDGSVERKMMVY
;
A
#
# COMPACT_ATOMS: atom_id res chain seq x y z
N GLY A 1 20.47 4.71 9.20
CA GLY A 1 19.18 4.12 8.89
C GLY A 1 18.04 5.12 9.12
N ALA A 2 16.90 4.95 8.46
CA ALA A 2 15.76 5.83 8.61
C ALA A 2 15.32 5.91 10.08
N GLY A 3 15.15 7.12 10.58
CA GLY A 3 14.90 7.40 11.98
C GLY A 3 13.46 7.11 12.47
N TYR A 4 12.57 6.53 11.63
CA TYR A 4 11.17 6.28 11.95
C TYR A 4 10.79 4.81 11.76
N ILE A 5 9.64 4.46 12.31
CA ILE A 5 8.92 3.20 12.06
C ILE A 5 7.66 3.57 11.31
N ALA A 6 7.42 2.95 10.15
CA ALA A 6 6.18 3.14 9.41
C ALA A 6 5.01 2.57 10.20
N ARG A 7 4.10 3.41 10.64
CA ARG A 7 2.86 3.05 11.33
C ARG A 7 1.91 4.23 11.39
N PHE A 8 0.64 3.96 11.57
CA PHE A 8 -0.31 4.97 11.97
C PHE A 8 -0.15 5.28 13.46
N ASP A 9 -0.37 6.51 13.87
CA ASP A 9 -0.52 6.82 15.29
C ASP A 9 -1.94 6.48 15.77
N GLU A 10 -2.15 6.54 17.08
CA GLU A 10 -3.44 6.17 17.68
C GLU A 10 -4.57 7.13 17.27
N GLU A 11 -4.26 8.39 17.03
CA GLU A 11 -5.22 9.40 16.59
C GLU A 11 -5.66 9.13 15.15
N GLN A 12 -4.71 8.82 14.25
CA GLN A 12 -5.02 8.43 12.87
C GLN A 12 -5.86 7.15 12.80
N LEU A 13 -5.55 6.15 13.63
CA LEU A 13 -6.32 4.91 13.67
C LEU A 13 -7.74 5.14 14.21
N ALA A 14 -7.89 5.94 15.26
CA ALA A 14 -9.20 6.29 15.79
C ALA A 14 -10.04 7.09 14.79
N TRP A 15 -9.41 8.03 14.08
CA TRP A 15 -10.04 8.78 13.01
C TRP A 15 -10.49 7.84 11.87
N LEU A 16 -9.61 6.95 11.41
CA LEU A 16 -9.93 6.00 10.35
C LEU A 16 -11.11 5.10 10.74
N GLU A 17 -11.11 4.55 11.94
CA GLU A 17 -12.21 3.71 12.44
C GLU A 17 -13.53 4.48 12.48
N MET A 18 -13.51 5.74 12.91
CA MET A 18 -14.67 6.61 12.93
C MET A 18 -15.20 6.88 11.52
N GLU A 19 -14.32 7.20 10.56
CA GLU A 19 -14.71 7.41 9.15
C GLU A 19 -15.35 6.14 8.54
N LEU A 20 -14.77 4.98 8.80
CA LEU A 20 -15.31 3.70 8.35
C LEU A 20 -16.69 3.41 8.97
N MET A 21 -16.86 3.70 10.26
CA MET A 21 -18.12 3.52 10.98
C MET A 21 -19.22 4.45 10.45
N LEU A 22 -18.89 5.69 10.13
CA LEU A 22 -19.84 6.71 9.66
C LEU A 22 -20.13 6.62 8.18
N SER A 23 -19.29 5.93 7.41
CA SER A 23 -19.49 5.79 5.97
C SER A 23 -20.73 4.95 5.65
N PRO A 24 -21.56 5.37 4.69
CA PRO A 24 -22.72 4.59 4.24
C PRO A 24 -22.26 3.20 3.73
N LYS A 25 -22.98 2.16 4.10
CA LYS A 25 -22.63 0.75 3.80
C LYS A 25 -22.61 0.43 2.30
N GLU A 26 -23.36 1.17 1.52
CA GLU A 26 -23.44 1.06 0.06
C GLU A 26 -22.26 1.74 -0.67
N LYS A 27 -21.45 2.52 0.03
CA LYS A 27 -20.26 3.17 -0.55
C LYS A 27 -19.08 2.22 -0.55
N HIS A 28 -18.35 2.22 -1.65
CA HIS A 28 -17.05 1.58 -1.73
C HIS A 28 -15.96 2.56 -1.27
N ILE A 29 -15.05 2.07 -0.43
CA ILE A 29 -14.05 2.90 0.22
C ILE A 29 -12.67 2.56 -0.36
N CYS A 30 -11.95 3.60 -0.78
CA CYS A 30 -10.56 3.57 -1.15
C CYS A 30 -9.73 4.24 -0.05
N ILE A 31 -8.77 3.52 0.49
CA ILE A 31 -7.80 4.03 1.46
C ILE A 31 -6.55 4.48 0.72
N VAL A 32 -6.07 5.67 1.01
CA VAL A 32 -4.81 6.19 0.45
C VAL A 32 -3.81 6.40 1.57
N SER A 33 -2.67 5.77 1.46
CA SER A 33 -1.55 5.93 2.40
C SER A 33 -0.24 6.14 1.63
N HIS A 34 0.71 6.88 2.20
CA HIS A 34 2.01 7.03 1.56
C HIS A 34 2.79 5.72 1.56
N ILE A 35 2.94 5.09 2.73
CA ILE A 35 3.64 3.82 2.90
C ILE A 35 2.66 2.67 2.71
N PRO A 36 3.05 1.55 2.07
CA PRO A 36 2.16 0.41 1.91
C PRO A 36 1.71 -0.21 3.24
N ILE A 37 0.43 -0.56 3.31
CA ILE A 37 -0.10 -1.42 4.38
C ILE A 37 0.22 -2.87 4.08
N VAL A 38 0.07 -3.29 2.81
CA VAL A 38 0.44 -4.60 2.31
C VAL A 38 1.19 -4.42 1.00
N SER A 39 2.35 -5.05 0.87
CA SER A 39 3.17 -5.06 -0.34
C SER A 39 4.13 -6.25 -0.30
N PHE A 40 4.17 -7.02 -1.37
CA PHE A 40 5.13 -8.10 -1.54
C PHE A 40 6.51 -7.58 -1.92
N CYS A 41 6.56 -6.56 -2.78
CA CYS A 41 7.81 -5.96 -3.24
C CYS A 41 8.64 -5.34 -2.12
N SER A 42 8.01 -4.88 -1.03
CA SER A 42 8.73 -4.34 0.13
C SER A 42 9.63 -5.38 0.83
N ALA A 43 9.35 -6.68 0.65
CA ALA A 43 10.21 -7.77 1.13
C ALA A 43 11.19 -8.23 0.03
N LEU A 44 10.69 -8.39 -1.21
CA LEU A 44 11.44 -9.07 -2.27
C LEU A 44 12.61 -8.26 -2.82
N PHE A 45 12.46 -6.93 -2.97
CA PHE A 45 13.40 -6.10 -3.73
C PHE A 45 14.41 -5.32 -2.91
N PHE A 46 14.44 -5.47 -1.59
CA PHE A 46 15.34 -4.70 -0.74
C PHE A 46 16.51 -5.51 -0.17
N ASP A 47 16.74 -6.71 -0.70
CA ASP A 47 17.93 -7.57 -0.48
C ASP A 47 18.28 -7.79 1.00
N GLU A 48 17.26 -7.92 1.83
CA GLU A 48 17.40 -8.07 3.29
C GLU A 48 17.33 -9.53 3.73
N MET A 49 17.82 -10.44 2.89
CA MET A 49 17.98 -11.84 3.30
C MET A 49 19.14 -11.96 4.29
N GLN A 50 18.85 -12.51 5.44
CA GLN A 50 19.85 -12.73 6.49
C GLN A 50 20.72 -13.95 6.20
N ALA A 51 21.90 -14.03 6.83
CA ALA A 51 22.83 -15.15 6.65
C ALA A 51 22.22 -16.52 7.02
N ASP A 52 21.19 -16.55 7.85
CA ASP A 52 20.45 -17.76 8.23
C ASP A 52 19.32 -18.13 7.24
N GLY A 53 19.19 -17.37 6.14
CA GLY A 53 18.15 -17.58 5.12
C GLY A 53 16.81 -16.92 5.42
N ASN A 54 16.65 -16.24 6.55
CA ASN A 54 15.43 -15.49 6.86
C ASN A 54 15.39 -14.15 6.11
N TRP A 55 14.19 -13.72 5.72
CA TRP A 55 13.97 -12.41 5.15
C TRP A 55 13.71 -11.39 6.25
N LYS A 56 14.38 -10.24 6.16
CA LYS A 56 14.14 -9.11 7.04
C LYS A 56 13.40 -8.01 6.29
N LEU A 57 12.23 -7.66 6.79
CA LEU A 57 11.49 -6.51 6.30
C LEU A 57 11.91 -5.25 7.06
N LEU A 58 12.34 -4.24 6.32
CA LEU A 58 12.74 -2.96 6.91
C LEU A 58 11.53 -2.20 7.47
N LYS A 59 11.69 -1.67 8.68
CA LYS A 59 10.64 -0.97 9.44
C LYS A 59 10.05 0.27 8.77
N VAL A 60 10.63 0.72 7.67
CA VAL A 60 10.20 1.91 6.91
C VAL A 60 9.49 1.58 5.61
N LEU A 61 9.49 0.31 5.18
CA LEU A 61 8.97 -0.09 3.87
C LEU A 61 7.53 -0.62 3.89
N LEU A 62 7.05 -0.97 5.07
CA LEU A 62 5.70 -1.50 5.29
C LEU A 62 5.21 -1.05 6.66
N HIS A 63 3.91 -0.85 6.79
CA HIS A 63 3.31 -0.50 8.08
C HIS A 63 3.53 -1.61 9.12
N ALA A 64 4.19 -1.27 10.24
CA ALA A 64 4.43 -2.22 11.35
C ALA A 64 3.13 -2.68 12.03
N ASP A 65 2.09 -1.87 11.95
CA ASP A 65 0.74 -2.12 12.46
C ASP A 65 -0.24 -2.64 11.39
N ALA A 66 0.26 -3.07 10.24
CA ALA A 66 -0.56 -3.60 9.12
C ALA A 66 -1.59 -4.65 9.58
N ARG A 67 -1.21 -5.57 10.49
CA ARG A 67 -2.15 -6.57 11.03
C ARG A 67 -3.34 -5.95 11.76
N ARG A 68 -3.13 -4.85 12.48
CA ARG A 68 -4.20 -4.11 13.18
C ARG A 68 -5.15 -3.48 12.17
N VAL A 69 -4.60 -2.83 11.14
CA VAL A 69 -5.37 -2.19 10.07
C VAL A 69 -6.18 -3.22 9.26
N ILE A 70 -5.57 -4.34 8.88
CA ILE A 70 -6.26 -5.44 8.18
C ILE A 70 -7.41 -5.99 9.03
N ARG A 71 -7.22 -6.16 10.35
CA ARG A 71 -8.30 -6.59 11.26
C ARG A 71 -9.44 -5.57 11.30
N LEU A 72 -9.12 -4.28 11.30
CA LEU A 72 -10.12 -3.21 11.22
C LEU A 72 -10.93 -3.34 9.93
N PHE A 73 -10.28 -3.48 8.77
CA PHE A 73 -10.96 -3.61 7.47
C PHE A 73 -11.91 -4.82 7.38
N ARG A 74 -11.61 -5.91 8.09
CA ARG A 74 -12.51 -7.08 8.14
C ARG A 74 -13.89 -6.77 8.69
N ASN A 75 -14.02 -5.73 9.52
CA ASN A 75 -15.30 -5.28 10.07
C ASN A 75 -16.05 -4.35 9.10
N TYR A 76 -15.38 -3.89 8.04
CA TYR A 76 -15.91 -2.93 7.07
C TYR A 76 -15.72 -3.43 5.63
N PRO A 77 -16.62 -4.33 5.14
CA PRO A 77 -16.51 -4.92 3.80
C PRO A 77 -16.60 -3.90 2.65
N SER A 78 -16.99 -2.68 2.94
CA SER A 78 -16.97 -1.54 2.00
C SER A 78 -15.57 -1.09 1.63
N VAL A 79 -14.53 -1.39 2.42
CA VAL A 79 -13.13 -1.16 2.04
C VAL A 79 -12.76 -2.13 0.94
N LYS A 80 -12.48 -1.61 -0.26
CA LYS A 80 -12.18 -2.41 -1.47
C LYS A 80 -10.74 -2.27 -1.92
N VAL A 81 -10.15 -1.09 -1.72
CA VAL A 81 -8.87 -0.72 -2.34
C VAL A 81 -8.01 0.06 -1.36
N CYS A 82 -6.72 -0.24 -1.35
CA CYS A 82 -5.68 0.58 -0.73
C CYS A 82 -4.67 1.00 -1.79
N LEU A 83 -4.38 2.28 -1.88
CA LEU A 83 -3.38 2.85 -2.78
C LEU A 83 -2.19 3.35 -1.98
N SER A 84 -0.99 3.04 -2.45
CA SER A 84 0.25 3.48 -1.81
C SER A 84 1.38 3.72 -2.82
N GLY A 85 2.47 4.29 -2.34
CA GLY A 85 3.70 4.54 -3.09
C GLY A 85 4.93 4.20 -2.25
N HIS A 86 5.77 5.22 -1.96
CA HIS A 86 6.92 5.19 -1.06
C HIS A 86 8.09 4.30 -1.50
N ILE A 87 7.84 3.04 -1.81
CA ILE A 87 8.91 2.07 -2.12
C ILE A 87 9.41 2.20 -3.57
N HIS A 88 8.78 3.04 -4.40
CA HIS A 88 9.11 3.26 -5.81
C HIS A 88 8.99 2.02 -6.70
N LEU A 89 8.33 0.96 -6.22
CA LEU A 89 8.11 -0.29 -6.92
C LEU A 89 6.61 -0.45 -7.22
N GLN A 90 6.28 -1.41 -8.08
CA GLN A 90 4.91 -1.67 -8.48
C GLN A 90 4.52 -3.08 -8.07
N ASP A 91 3.45 -3.21 -7.31
CA ASP A 91 2.82 -4.50 -7.06
C ASP A 91 1.31 -4.37 -6.86
N GLU A 92 0.67 -5.51 -6.77
CA GLU A 92 -0.72 -5.66 -6.41
C GLU A 92 -0.86 -6.93 -5.58
N VAL A 93 -1.51 -6.79 -4.44
CA VAL A 93 -1.83 -7.91 -3.56
C VAL A 93 -3.32 -7.86 -3.24
N GLU A 94 -4.04 -8.95 -3.48
CA GLU A 94 -5.41 -9.10 -3.00
C GLU A 94 -5.41 -9.97 -1.75
N TYR A 95 -5.98 -9.45 -0.67
CA TYR A 95 -6.08 -10.18 0.59
C TYR A 95 -7.38 -9.85 1.32
N LEU A 96 -8.15 -10.89 1.63
CA LEU A 96 -9.43 -10.80 2.34
C LEU A 96 -10.42 -9.77 1.72
N GLY A 97 -10.48 -9.73 0.39
CA GLY A 97 -11.40 -8.88 -0.37
C GLY A 97 -10.97 -7.42 -0.51
N VAL A 98 -9.75 -7.08 -0.09
CA VAL A 98 -9.14 -5.77 -0.30
C VAL A 98 -7.97 -5.90 -1.27
N ARG A 99 -7.94 -5.03 -2.29
CA ARG A 99 -6.82 -4.93 -3.23
C ARG A 99 -5.87 -3.82 -2.79
N TYR A 100 -4.62 -4.17 -2.59
CA TYR A 100 -3.55 -3.27 -2.18
C TYR A 100 -2.64 -3.01 -3.37
N PHE A 101 -2.56 -1.75 -3.80
CA PHE A 101 -1.73 -1.33 -4.91
C PHE A 101 -0.55 -0.48 -4.42
N CYS A 102 0.66 -0.86 -4.80
CA CYS A 102 1.81 0.03 -4.78
C CYS A 102 2.07 0.51 -6.21
N ASN A 103 2.18 1.83 -6.41
CA ASN A 103 2.00 2.44 -7.72
C ASN A 103 3.28 3.00 -8.34
N GLY A 104 4.45 2.56 -7.85
CA GLY A 104 5.71 3.08 -8.35
C GLY A 104 5.95 4.55 -7.96
N ALA A 105 6.78 5.21 -8.72
CA ALA A 105 7.07 6.62 -8.55
C ALA A 105 7.27 7.32 -9.89
N VAL A 106 6.68 8.51 -10.01
CA VAL A 106 6.91 9.41 -11.16
C VAL A 106 8.40 9.73 -11.31
N SER A 107 9.11 9.88 -10.20
CA SER A 107 10.55 10.15 -10.18
C SER A 107 11.42 8.91 -10.44
N GLY A 108 10.85 7.70 -10.51
CA GLY A 108 11.63 6.47 -10.57
C GLY A 108 12.70 6.41 -9.48
N ASN A 109 13.97 6.36 -9.86
CA ASN A 109 15.12 6.45 -8.96
C ASN A 109 15.51 7.91 -8.70
N TRP A 110 14.64 8.70 -8.08
CA TRP A 110 14.87 10.13 -7.77
C TRP A 110 15.37 10.92 -8.99
N TRP A 111 14.67 10.77 -10.12
CA TRP A 111 14.95 11.42 -11.42
C TRP A 111 16.26 10.93 -12.09
N LYS A 112 16.75 9.74 -11.72
CA LYS A 112 17.94 9.12 -12.29
C LYS A 112 17.62 7.89 -13.17
N GLY A 113 16.39 7.81 -13.68
CA GLY A 113 15.90 6.68 -14.48
C GLY A 113 15.16 5.63 -13.66
N PRO A 114 15.13 4.38 -14.10
CA PRO A 114 14.45 3.29 -13.40
C PRO A 114 14.97 3.04 -12.00
N PHE A 115 14.10 2.63 -11.10
CA PHE A 115 14.47 2.15 -9.77
C PHE A 115 14.32 0.63 -9.74
N LYS A 116 15.43 -0.07 -9.55
CA LYS A 116 15.51 -1.52 -9.69
C LYS A 116 14.98 -1.93 -11.07
N ASP A 117 13.97 -2.79 -11.15
CA ASP A 117 13.38 -3.26 -12.41
C ASP A 117 12.16 -2.44 -12.87
N PHE A 118 11.91 -1.27 -12.24
CA PHE A 118 10.70 -0.48 -12.46
C PHE A 118 11.01 0.87 -13.10
N GLU A 119 10.37 1.14 -14.23
CA GLU A 119 10.45 2.42 -14.92
C GLU A 119 9.70 3.53 -14.13
N PRO A 120 10.08 4.82 -14.31
CA PRO A 120 9.29 5.93 -13.85
C PRO A 120 7.86 5.83 -14.38
N ALA A 121 6.88 5.89 -13.48
CA ALA A 121 5.49 5.68 -13.86
C ALA A 121 4.51 6.33 -12.89
N TYR A 122 3.29 6.52 -13.35
CA TYR A 122 2.13 6.82 -12.53
C TYR A 122 0.98 5.87 -12.85
N ALA A 123 0.01 5.80 -11.97
CA ALA A 123 -1.14 4.92 -12.14
C ALA A 123 -2.41 5.72 -12.44
N LEU A 124 -3.21 5.23 -13.38
CA LEU A 124 -4.59 5.63 -13.59
C LEU A 124 -5.49 4.54 -13.01
N PHE A 125 -6.56 4.95 -12.35
CA PHE A 125 -7.54 4.04 -11.77
C PHE A 125 -8.93 4.36 -12.26
N ASP A 126 -9.63 3.35 -12.73
CA ASP A 126 -11.06 3.37 -13.00
C ASP A 126 -11.78 2.65 -11.86
N PHE A 127 -12.69 3.35 -11.17
CA PHE A 127 -13.51 2.83 -10.09
C PHE A 127 -14.93 2.63 -10.59
N TYR A 128 -15.47 1.43 -10.41
CA TYR A 128 -16.79 1.06 -10.89
C TYR A 128 -17.81 1.00 -9.74
N GLU A 129 -19.08 1.16 -10.07
CA GLU A 129 -20.19 1.17 -9.09
C GLU A 129 -20.34 -0.16 -8.31
N ASP A 130 -19.90 -1.27 -8.90
CA ASP A 130 -19.89 -2.59 -8.25
C ASP A 130 -18.74 -2.78 -7.24
N GLY A 131 -17.87 -1.75 -7.11
CA GLY A 131 -16.68 -1.78 -6.25
C GLY A 131 -15.44 -2.38 -6.90
N SER A 132 -15.52 -2.82 -8.15
CA SER A 132 -14.35 -3.24 -8.89
C SER A 132 -13.47 -2.06 -9.26
N VAL A 133 -12.19 -2.33 -9.49
CA VAL A 133 -11.20 -1.31 -9.80
C VAL A 133 -10.24 -1.85 -10.86
N GLU A 134 -9.96 -1.04 -11.87
CA GLU A 134 -8.91 -1.32 -12.85
C GLU A 134 -7.77 -0.33 -12.70
N ARG A 135 -6.54 -0.84 -12.75
CA ARG A 135 -5.32 -0.03 -12.75
C ARG A 135 -4.62 -0.10 -14.09
N LYS A 136 -4.23 1.05 -14.61
CA LYS A 136 -3.34 1.17 -15.76
C LYS A 136 -2.09 1.93 -15.35
N MET A 137 -0.93 1.27 -15.45
CA MET A 137 0.37 1.93 -15.24
C MET A 137 0.78 2.68 -16.52
N MET A 138 1.16 3.93 -16.34
CA MET A 138 1.62 4.82 -17.41
C MET A 138 3.11 5.10 -17.22
N VAL A 139 3.91 4.49 -18.08
CA VAL A 139 5.37 4.71 -18.19
C VAL A 139 5.65 5.86 -19.12
N TYR A 140 6.71 6.65 -18.87
CA TYR A 140 7.09 7.77 -19.74
C TYR A 140 8.61 7.97 -19.78
#